data_d3717d6b48bef476805b9d248a680e4d
#
_entry.id   d3717d6b48bef476805b9d248a680e4d
#
_cell.length_a   1.000
_cell.length_b   1.000
_cell.length_c   1.000
_cell.angle_alpha   90.00
_cell.angle_beta   90.00
_cell.angle_gamma   90.00
#
_symmetry.space_group_name_H-M   'P 1'
#
loop_
_entity.id
_entity.type
_entity.pdbx_description
1 polymer ?
#
loop_
_entity_poly.entity_id
_entity_poly.type
_entity_poly.pdbx_seq_one_letter_code
_entity_poly.pdbx_strand_id
1 'polypeptide(L)'
;PDELRALGFSRQKALAMIELAQALAEHRLDLDELEGLDDATAMERLQRLRGVGRWTAEYVLLRGLGRLHVFPGDDVGARNNLQRWLGLLEPLGYDGVQRSLARWAPFQGLVYLHLLLRGLQLERERPRPSTQRRRPVAQGLLR
;
A
#
# COMPACT_ATOMS: atom_id res chain seq x y z
N PRO A 1 -10.32 17.09 12.21
CA PRO A 1 -10.29 16.45 10.89
C PRO A 1 -10.09 17.44 9.74
N ASP A 2 -10.64 18.66 9.88
CA ASP A 2 -10.72 19.62 8.77
C ASP A 2 -9.33 20.18 8.38
N GLU A 3 -8.44 20.36 9.31
CA GLU A 3 -7.03 20.73 9.05
C GLU A 3 -6.32 19.67 8.18
N LEU A 4 -6.49 18.39 8.51
CA LEU A 4 -5.93 17.30 7.71
C LEU A 4 -6.56 17.22 6.33
N ARG A 5 -7.86 17.53 6.22
CA ARG A 5 -8.54 17.60 4.93
C ARG A 5 -8.03 18.75 4.07
N ALA A 6 -7.70 19.88 4.67
CA ALA A 6 -7.08 21.02 3.98
C ALA A 6 -5.69 20.65 3.39
N LEU A 7 -5.00 19.68 4.01
CA LEU A 7 -3.74 19.12 3.50
C LEU A 7 -3.92 18.03 2.42
N GLY A 8 -5.16 17.77 1.98
CA GLY A 8 -5.45 16.81 0.91
C GLY A 8 -5.78 15.39 1.37
N PHE A 9 -5.90 15.12 2.67
CA PHE A 9 -6.33 13.81 3.16
C PHE A 9 -7.84 13.60 2.98
N SER A 10 -8.24 12.40 2.58
CA SER A 10 -9.66 12.05 2.61
C SER A 10 -10.19 12.08 4.06
N ARG A 11 -11.51 12.28 4.23
CA ARG A 11 -12.13 12.28 5.56
C ARG A 11 -11.81 11.01 6.35
N GLN A 12 -11.85 9.85 5.68
CA GLN A 12 -11.55 8.56 6.32
C GLN A 12 -10.11 8.48 6.81
N LYS A 13 -9.14 8.90 5.98
CA LYS A 13 -7.73 8.93 6.37
C LYS A 13 -7.48 9.89 7.53
N ALA A 14 -8.09 11.09 7.48
CA ALA A 14 -7.95 12.06 8.56
C ALA A 14 -8.48 11.51 9.90
N LEU A 15 -9.64 10.86 9.89
CA LEU A 15 -10.21 10.25 11.09
C LEU A 15 -9.35 9.08 11.60
N ALA A 16 -8.84 8.23 10.71
CA ALA A 16 -7.96 7.12 11.10
C ALA A 16 -6.65 7.61 11.74
N MET A 17 -6.06 8.69 11.19
CA MET A 17 -4.85 9.31 11.75
C MET A 17 -5.09 9.88 13.15
N ILE A 18 -6.23 10.55 13.36
CA ILE A 18 -6.58 11.11 14.67
C ILE A 18 -6.80 9.99 15.69
N GLU A 19 -7.54 8.95 15.31
CA GLU A 19 -7.80 7.81 16.19
C GLU A 19 -6.52 7.06 16.56
N LEU A 20 -5.61 6.87 15.61
CA LEU A 20 -4.30 6.28 15.87
C LEU A 20 -3.50 7.12 16.87
N ALA A 21 -3.45 8.45 16.65
CA ALA A 21 -2.74 9.35 17.57
C ALA A 21 -3.34 9.33 18.96
N GLN A 22 -4.66 9.28 19.09
CA GLN A 22 -5.35 9.15 20.39
C GLN A 22 -5.06 7.79 21.03
N ALA A 23 -5.08 6.69 20.26
CA ALA A 23 -4.79 5.37 20.79
C ALA A 23 -3.37 5.27 21.37
N LEU A 24 -2.39 5.92 20.72
CA LEU A 24 -1.02 6.01 21.23
C LEU A 24 -0.93 6.89 22.49
N ALA A 25 -1.54 8.08 22.46
CA ALA A 25 -1.52 9.02 23.57
C ALA A 25 -2.20 8.48 24.86
N GLU A 26 -3.24 7.66 24.66
CA GLU A 26 -4.01 7.03 25.75
C GLU A 26 -3.47 5.65 26.14
N HIS A 27 -2.33 5.22 25.59
CA HIS A 27 -1.72 3.90 25.81
C HIS A 27 -2.66 2.71 25.51
N ARG A 28 -3.63 2.90 24.62
CA ARG A 28 -4.49 1.82 24.10
C ARG A 28 -3.79 1.00 23.02
N LEU A 29 -2.77 1.57 22.41
CA LEU A 29 -1.84 0.92 21.50
C LEU A 29 -0.43 1.24 21.94
N ASP A 30 0.35 0.20 22.21
CA ASP A 30 1.79 0.27 22.45
C ASP A 30 2.52 -0.34 21.27
N LEU A 31 3.35 0.46 20.60
CA LEU A 31 4.09 0.00 19.41
C LEU A 31 5.25 -0.93 19.81
N ASP A 32 5.86 -0.71 20.96
CA ASP A 32 6.96 -1.56 21.46
C ASP A 32 6.42 -2.95 21.84
N GLU A 33 5.20 -3.00 22.40
CA GLU A 33 4.55 -4.28 22.66
C GLU A 33 4.27 -5.08 21.40
N LEU A 34 3.94 -4.40 20.26
CA LEU A 34 3.69 -5.09 18.99
C LEU A 34 4.91 -5.85 18.47
N GLU A 35 6.12 -5.40 18.75
CA GLU A 35 7.34 -6.11 18.34
C GLU A 35 7.43 -7.50 18.96
N GLY A 36 7.02 -7.65 20.23
CA GLY A 36 7.07 -8.91 20.97
C GLY A 36 5.97 -9.91 20.64
N LEU A 37 4.95 -9.49 19.88
CA LEU A 37 3.82 -10.36 19.52
C LEU A 37 4.11 -11.20 18.28
N ASP A 38 3.43 -12.34 18.15
CA ASP A 38 3.34 -13.06 16.89
C ASP A 38 2.54 -12.28 15.85
N ASP A 39 2.66 -12.67 14.56
CA ASP A 39 2.03 -11.97 13.44
C ASP A 39 0.51 -11.88 13.58
N ALA A 40 -0.14 -12.97 13.97
CA ALA A 40 -1.60 -13.03 14.03
C ALA A 40 -2.12 -12.09 15.12
N THR A 41 -1.51 -12.10 16.29
CA THR A 41 -1.88 -11.23 17.41
C THR A 41 -1.58 -9.77 17.09
N ALA A 42 -0.43 -9.46 16.49
CA ALA A 42 -0.08 -8.10 16.08
C ALA A 42 -1.05 -7.58 15.01
N MET A 43 -1.39 -8.40 14.02
CA MET A 43 -2.38 -8.05 12.98
C MET A 43 -3.75 -7.80 13.58
N GLU A 44 -4.22 -8.65 14.50
CA GLU A 44 -5.50 -8.46 15.17
C GLU A 44 -5.56 -7.14 15.92
N ARG A 45 -4.53 -6.80 16.69
CA ARG A 45 -4.45 -5.51 17.39
C ARG A 45 -4.48 -4.32 16.46
N LEU A 46 -3.71 -4.38 15.37
CA LEU A 46 -3.69 -3.31 14.36
C LEU A 46 -5.04 -3.14 13.68
N GLN A 47 -5.72 -4.25 13.35
CA GLN A 47 -7.02 -4.21 12.67
C GLN A 47 -8.18 -3.72 13.54
N ARG A 48 -8.01 -3.65 14.85
CA ARG A 48 -8.99 -2.98 15.75
C ARG A 48 -9.01 -1.46 15.55
N LEU A 49 -7.95 -0.90 14.97
CA LEU A 49 -7.89 0.52 14.67
C LEU A 49 -8.72 0.85 13.43
N ARG A 50 -9.42 1.97 13.48
CA ARG A 50 -10.22 2.44 12.37
C ARG A 50 -9.40 2.66 11.11
N GLY A 51 -9.84 2.08 10.00
CA GLY A 51 -9.18 2.24 8.70
C GLY A 51 -7.95 1.37 8.50
N VAL A 52 -7.62 0.51 9.46
CA VAL A 52 -6.57 -0.49 9.34
C VAL A 52 -7.18 -1.80 8.91
N GLY A 53 -7.09 -2.10 7.62
CA GLY A 53 -7.43 -3.40 7.06
C GLY A 53 -6.22 -4.35 7.04
N ARG A 54 -6.43 -5.58 6.54
CA ARG A 54 -5.38 -6.60 6.44
C ARG A 54 -4.13 -6.08 5.72
N TRP A 55 -4.29 -5.47 4.55
CA TRP A 55 -3.18 -4.89 3.81
C TRP A 55 -2.35 -3.89 4.64
N THR A 56 -3.03 -2.98 5.34
CA THR A 56 -2.35 -1.98 6.17
C THR A 56 -1.61 -2.64 7.33
N ALA A 57 -2.24 -3.62 8.00
CA ALA A 57 -1.61 -4.36 9.09
C ALA A 57 -0.37 -5.13 8.61
N GLU A 58 -0.46 -5.88 7.52
CA GLU A 58 0.68 -6.58 6.91
C GLU A 58 1.80 -5.60 6.51
N TYR A 59 1.42 -4.43 5.98
CA TYR A 59 2.40 -3.39 5.61
C TYR A 59 3.13 -2.82 6.83
N VAL A 60 2.43 -2.65 7.97
CA VAL A 60 3.04 -2.25 9.25
C VAL A 60 3.98 -3.34 9.74
N LEU A 61 3.59 -4.62 9.71
CA LEU A 61 4.47 -5.73 10.08
C LEU A 61 5.75 -5.73 9.24
N LEU A 62 5.63 -5.59 7.92
CA LEU A 62 6.78 -5.60 7.02
C LEU A 62 7.67 -4.37 7.21
N ARG A 63 7.07 -3.16 7.16
CA ARG A 63 7.84 -1.89 7.08
C ARG A 63 8.11 -1.26 8.44
N GLY A 64 7.19 -1.42 9.38
CA GLY A 64 7.31 -0.88 10.73
C GLY A 64 8.09 -1.81 11.65
N LEU A 65 7.78 -3.11 11.62
CA LEU A 65 8.39 -4.09 12.51
C LEU A 65 9.46 -4.95 11.85
N GLY A 66 9.81 -4.68 10.59
CA GLY A 66 10.90 -5.37 9.90
C GLY A 66 10.66 -6.87 9.61
N ARG A 67 9.39 -7.33 9.61
CA ARG A 67 9.05 -8.75 9.42
C ARG A 67 9.14 -9.15 7.95
N LEU A 68 10.35 -9.51 7.51
CA LEU A 68 10.67 -9.77 6.11
C LEU A 68 9.94 -10.98 5.51
N HIS A 69 9.33 -11.82 6.31
CA HIS A 69 8.50 -12.95 5.86
C HIS A 69 7.07 -12.54 5.48
N VAL A 70 6.65 -11.32 5.82
CA VAL A 70 5.30 -10.82 5.51
C VAL A 70 5.28 -10.19 4.13
N PHE A 71 4.39 -10.65 3.26
CA PHE A 71 4.07 -10.04 1.97
C PHE A 71 2.64 -9.51 2.03
N PRO A 72 2.40 -8.19 1.89
CA PRO A 72 1.06 -7.62 1.86
C PRO A 72 0.24 -8.11 0.65
N GLY A 73 -0.40 -9.27 0.83
CA GLY A 73 -1.01 -10.03 -0.25
C GLY A 73 -2.25 -9.39 -0.88
N ASP A 74 -2.85 -8.42 -0.20
CA ASP A 74 -3.99 -7.65 -0.73
C ASP A 74 -3.56 -6.40 -1.53
N ASP A 75 -2.27 -6.11 -1.64
CA ASP A 75 -1.77 -5.06 -2.51
C ASP A 75 -1.97 -5.44 -3.99
N VAL A 76 -2.94 -4.80 -4.64
CA VAL A 76 -3.29 -5.05 -6.04
C VAL A 76 -2.11 -4.78 -6.97
N GLY A 77 -1.36 -3.71 -6.72
CA GLY A 77 -0.19 -3.34 -7.51
C GLY A 77 0.91 -4.40 -7.39
N ALA A 78 1.22 -4.81 -6.18
CA ALA A 78 2.21 -5.85 -5.92
C ALA A 78 1.78 -7.21 -6.49
N ARG A 79 0.51 -7.59 -6.34
CA ARG A 79 -0.03 -8.82 -6.95
C ARG A 79 0.13 -8.84 -8.46
N ASN A 80 -0.26 -7.76 -9.13
CA ASN A 80 -0.16 -7.65 -10.58
C ASN A 80 1.30 -7.68 -11.06
N ASN A 81 2.21 -7.07 -10.28
CA ASN A 81 3.63 -7.11 -10.58
C ASN A 81 4.21 -8.51 -10.36
N LEU A 82 3.82 -9.19 -9.29
CA LEU A 82 4.20 -10.58 -9.01
C LEU A 82 3.72 -11.52 -10.11
N GLN A 83 2.43 -11.41 -10.50
CA GLN A 83 1.84 -12.21 -11.57
C GLN A 83 2.63 -12.07 -12.88
N ARG A 84 2.93 -10.83 -13.29
CA ARG A 84 3.71 -10.54 -14.49
C ARG A 84 5.13 -11.09 -14.41
N TRP A 85 5.77 -10.91 -13.25
CA TRP A 85 7.13 -11.41 -13.05
C TRP A 85 7.22 -12.93 -13.11
N LEU A 86 6.21 -13.64 -12.61
CA LEU A 86 6.12 -15.10 -12.64
C LEU A 86 5.60 -15.64 -13.98
N GLY A 87 5.15 -14.80 -14.92
CA GLY A 87 4.56 -15.20 -16.19
C GLY A 87 3.24 -15.93 -16.07
N LEU A 88 2.47 -15.67 -14.99
CA LEU A 88 1.18 -16.33 -14.75
C LEU A 88 0.07 -15.69 -15.60
N LEU A 89 -0.75 -16.52 -16.23
CA LEU A 89 -1.88 -16.06 -17.04
C LEU A 89 -3.08 -15.69 -16.20
N GLU A 90 -3.33 -16.44 -15.13
CA GLU A 90 -4.47 -16.23 -14.24
C GLU A 90 -4.17 -15.21 -13.13
N PRO A 91 -5.16 -14.38 -12.76
CA PRO A 91 -5.01 -13.44 -11.67
C PRO A 91 -4.73 -14.13 -10.34
N LEU A 92 -3.76 -13.61 -9.58
CA LEU A 92 -3.46 -14.08 -8.25
C LEU A 92 -4.46 -13.51 -7.23
N GLY A 93 -5.13 -14.40 -6.48
CA GLY A 93 -5.78 -14.05 -5.22
C GLY A 93 -4.77 -14.06 -4.07
N TYR A 94 -5.22 -13.70 -2.86
CA TYR A 94 -4.39 -13.68 -1.66
C TYR A 94 -3.65 -15.01 -1.43
N ASP A 95 -4.39 -16.13 -1.40
CA ASP A 95 -3.81 -17.46 -1.20
C ASP A 95 -2.87 -17.88 -2.34
N GLY A 96 -3.17 -17.43 -3.55
CA GLY A 96 -2.30 -17.65 -4.71
C GLY A 96 -0.94 -16.96 -4.55
N VAL A 97 -0.94 -15.75 -4.02
CA VAL A 97 0.29 -15.01 -3.67
C VAL A 97 1.10 -15.80 -2.64
N GLN A 98 0.47 -16.21 -1.53
CA GLN A 98 1.17 -16.95 -0.46
C GLN A 98 1.79 -18.25 -0.98
N ARG A 99 1.04 -19.05 -1.76
CA ARG A 99 1.56 -20.27 -2.36
C ARG A 99 2.71 -20.01 -3.32
N SER A 100 2.59 -18.98 -4.17
CA SER A 100 3.63 -18.65 -5.14
C SER A 100 4.93 -18.19 -4.50
N LEU A 101 4.84 -17.58 -3.31
CA LEU A 101 5.98 -17.04 -2.57
C LEU A 101 6.61 -18.03 -1.58
N ALA A 102 6.00 -19.19 -1.34
CA ALA A 102 6.48 -20.15 -0.35
C ALA A 102 7.96 -20.52 -0.54
N ARG A 103 8.43 -20.60 -1.79
CA ARG A 103 9.84 -20.93 -2.11
C ARG A 103 10.86 -19.86 -1.69
N TRP A 104 10.41 -18.64 -1.38
CA TRP A 104 11.28 -17.56 -0.91
C TRP A 104 11.17 -17.31 0.59
N ALA A 105 10.55 -18.24 1.33
CA ALA A 105 10.51 -18.15 2.78
C ALA A 105 11.93 -18.15 3.38
N PRO A 106 12.23 -17.32 4.38
CA PRO A 106 11.36 -16.37 5.06
C PRO A 106 11.47 -14.92 4.51
N PHE A 107 11.76 -14.72 3.23
CA PHE A 107 12.10 -13.42 2.64
C PHE A 107 11.02 -12.89 1.66
N GLN A 108 9.78 -13.31 1.80
CA GLN A 108 8.68 -12.91 0.92
C GLN A 108 8.47 -11.39 0.89
N GLY A 109 8.67 -10.72 2.02
CA GLY A 109 8.59 -9.27 2.12
C GLY A 109 9.68 -8.53 1.33
N LEU A 110 10.87 -9.12 1.17
CA LEU A 110 11.89 -8.57 0.27
C LEU A 110 11.44 -8.63 -1.19
N VAL A 111 10.75 -9.70 -1.60
CA VAL A 111 10.15 -9.80 -2.94
C VAL A 111 9.15 -8.65 -3.12
N TYR A 112 8.29 -8.40 -2.13
CA TYR A 112 7.36 -7.27 -2.15
C TYR A 112 8.08 -5.93 -2.39
N LEU A 113 9.13 -5.64 -1.62
CA LEU A 113 9.90 -4.40 -1.74
C LEU A 113 10.54 -4.25 -3.13
N HIS A 114 11.10 -5.33 -3.67
CA HIS A 114 11.64 -5.33 -5.04
C HIS A 114 10.58 -5.05 -6.11
N LEU A 115 9.40 -5.64 -5.98
CA LEU A 115 8.29 -5.41 -6.91
C LEU A 115 7.79 -3.96 -6.86
N LEU A 116 7.74 -3.33 -5.67
CA LEU A 116 7.42 -1.92 -5.53
C LEU A 116 8.46 -1.02 -6.21
N LEU A 117 9.75 -1.25 -5.96
CA LEU A 117 10.84 -0.46 -6.55
C LEU A 117 10.82 -0.56 -8.07
N ARG A 118 10.64 -1.76 -8.61
CA ARG A 118 10.53 -1.97 -10.06
C ARG A 118 9.30 -1.26 -10.65
N GLY A 119 8.18 -1.28 -9.95
CA GLY A 119 6.97 -0.55 -10.35
C GLY A 119 7.21 0.95 -10.49
N LEU A 120 7.88 1.55 -9.51
CA LEU A 120 8.24 2.96 -9.51
C LEU A 120 9.23 3.33 -10.64
N GLN A 121 10.17 2.45 -10.97
CA GLN A 121 11.10 2.66 -12.09
C GLN A 121 10.35 2.66 -13.42
N LEU A 122 9.47 1.68 -13.66
CA LEU A 122 8.66 1.60 -14.87
C LEU A 122 7.71 2.79 -15.05
N GLU A 123 7.19 3.34 -13.96
CA GLU A 123 6.37 4.56 -14.01
C GLU A 123 7.19 5.80 -14.39
N ARG A 124 8.43 5.90 -13.91
CA ARG A 124 9.34 7.01 -14.27
C ARG A 124 9.77 6.97 -15.74
N GLU A 125 9.88 5.78 -16.30
CA GLU A 125 10.26 5.54 -17.71
C GLU A 125 9.09 5.69 -18.69
N ARG A 126 7.85 5.77 -18.20
CA ARG A 126 6.69 6.04 -19.07
C ARG A 126 6.79 7.45 -19.64
N PRO A 127 6.77 7.62 -21.00
CA PRO A 127 6.72 8.93 -21.61
C PRO A 127 5.49 9.68 -21.07
N ARG A 128 5.70 10.89 -20.57
CA ARG A 128 4.58 11.76 -20.18
C ARG A 128 3.68 11.95 -21.39
N PRO A 129 2.36 11.76 -21.26
CA PRO A 129 1.47 12.06 -22.37
C PRO A 129 1.70 13.50 -22.79
N SER A 130 2.06 13.70 -24.06
CA SER A 130 2.22 15.02 -24.64
C SER A 130 0.91 15.78 -24.42
N THR A 131 0.94 16.84 -23.64
CA THR A 131 -0.15 17.79 -23.53
C THR A 131 -0.38 18.32 -24.95
N GLN A 132 -1.36 17.76 -25.66
CA GLN A 132 -1.85 18.31 -26.91
C GLN A 132 -2.23 19.76 -26.62
N ARG A 133 -1.38 20.69 -27.07
CA ARG A 133 -1.72 22.11 -27.14
C ARG A 133 -3.06 22.20 -27.87
N ARG A 134 -4.12 22.54 -27.14
CA ARG A 134 -5.38 22.98 -27.76
C ARG A 134 -5.01 24.09 -28.74
N ARG A 135 -5.15 23.82 -30.02
CA ARG A 135 -5.08 24.85 -31.07
C ARG A 135 -6.12 25.92 -30.72
N PRO A 136 -5.76 27.19 -30.70
CA PRO A 136 -6.75 28.24 -30.57
C PRO A 136 -7.69 28.14 -31.79
N VAL A 137 -8.97 28.03 -31.49
CA VAL A 137 -10.01 28.14 -32.52
C VAL A 137 -9.94 29.57 -33.03
N ALA A 138 -9.50 29.73 -34.27
CA ALA A 138 -9.55 31.00 -34.98
C ALA A 138 -11.01 31.44 -35.08
N GLN A 139 -11.39 32.49 -34.37
CA GLN A 139 -12.62 33.21 -34.59
C GLN A 139 -12.55 33.85 -35.97
N GLY A 140 -13.22 33.20 -36.93
CA GLY A 140 -13.46 33.80 -38.24
C GLY A 140 -14.32 35.03 -38.11
N LEU A 141 -13.78 36.18 -38.46
CA LEU A 141 -14.55 37.37 -38.81
C LEU A 141 -15.50 36.99 -39.96
N LEU A 142 -16.77 37.25 -39.77
CA LEU A 142 -17.69 37.49 -40.87
C LEU A 142 -18.31 38.87 -40.70
N ARG A 143 -18.18 39.61 -41.74
CA ARG A 143 -18.79 40.92 -42.01
C ARG A 143 -20.31 40.78 -42.13
#